data_7d35d6abba3de33be82b85add3c957a9
#
_entry.id   7d35d6abba3de33be82b85add3c957a9
#
_cell.length_a   1.000
_cell.length_b   1.000
_cell.length_c   1.000
_cell.angle_alpha   90.00
_cell.angle_beta   90.00
_cell.angle_gamma   90.00
#
_symmetry.space_group_name_H-M   'P 1'
#
loop_
_entity.id
_entity.type
_entity.pdbx_description
1 polymer ?
#
loop_
_entity_poly.entity_id
_entity_poly.type
_entity_poly.pdbx_seq_one_letter_code
_entity_poly.pdbx_strand_id
1 'polypeptide(L)'
;MKKFWIMAMAAVLLCGCARQAETVETVADLWEAPALAAPREIRLELPGEALECAMESDTGRLYLGSSYDVEVQTLSGGDLDATIRSLTGFSREEITLMQTRTEYPQRWEFAWACAGERGERIGRGVIIDDGTYHYCLCALQDADVTDCQIVWSEVCNSFALS
;
A
#
# COMPACT_ATOMS: atom_id res chain seq x y z
N MET A 1 2.47 -78.49 4.75
CA MET A 1 3.68 -77.66 4.55
C MET A 1 3.48 -76.37 3.70
N LYS A 2 2.28 -76.09 3.14
CA LYS A 2 2.03 -74.91 2.30
C LYS A 2 1.53 -73.68 3.10
N LYS A 3 1.13 -73.83 4.33
CA LYS A 3 0.62 -72.70 5.15
C LYS A 3 1.69 -71.92 5.89
N PHE A 4 2.89 -72.49 6.11
CA PHE A 4 3.99 -71.83 6.79
C PHE A 4 4.73 -70.81 5.89
N TRP A 5 4.73 -71.03 4.57
CA TRP A 5 5.38 -70.14 3.62
C TRP A 5 4.63 -68.84 3.38
N ILE A 6 3.33 -68.83 3.56
CA ILE A 6 2.50 -67.63 3.36
C ILE A 6 2.68 -66.66 4.52
N MET A 7 2.91 -67.17 5.76
CA MET A 7 3.15 -66.31 6.91
C MET A 7 4.57 -65.67 6.90
N ALA A 8 5.56 -66.36 6.35
CA ALA A 8 6.91 -65.81 6.25
C ALA A 8 6.98 -64.66 5.21
N MET A 9 6.19 -64.71 4.14
CA MET A 9 6.13 -63.63 3.15
C MET A 9 5.39 -62.40 3.66
N ALA A 10 4.37 -62.59 4.50
CA ALA A 10 3.64 -61.44 5.10
C ALA A 10 4.50 -60.67 6.11
N ALA A 11 5.41 -61.33 6.83
CA ALA A 11 6.31 -60.67 7.79
C ALA A 11 7.39 -59.81 7.09
N VAL A 12 7.84 -60.21 5.90
CA VAL A 12 8.83 -59.43 5.15
C VAL A 12 8.21 -58.18 4.50
N LEU A 13 6.92 -58.24 4.15
CA LEU A 13 6.23 -57.07 3.62
C LEU A 13 5.90 -55.99 4.67
N LEU A 14 5.77 -56.40 5.93
CA LEU A 14 5.53 -55.44 7.03
C LEU A 14 6.81 -54.77 7.56
N CYS A 15 7.96 -55.37 7.39
CA CYS A 15 9.24 -54.71 7.75
C CYS A 15 9.75 -53.72 6.71
N GLY A 16 9.18 -53.70 5.51
CA GLY A 16 9.58 -52.76 4.43
C GLY A 16 8.97 -51.36 4.52
N CYS A 17 7.98 -51.15 5.38
CA CYS A 17 7.29 -49.85 5.51
C CYS A 17 7.71 -49.03 6.75
N ALA A 18 8.67 -49.52 7.56
CA ALA A 18 9.33 -48.72 8.56
C ALA A 18 10.59 -48.01 7.97
N ARG A 19 10.44 -47.41 6.78
CA ARG A 19 11.37 -46.37 6.39
C ARG A 19 10.99 -45.18 7.23
N GLN A 20 11.94 -44.81 8.08
CA GLN A 20 12.09 -43.52 8.68
C GLN A 20 11.33 -42.46 7.89
N ALA A 21 10.32 -41.89 8.52
CA ALA A 21 9.98 -40.53 8.20
C ALA A 21 11.25 -39.74 8.52
N GLU A 22 12.14 -39.58 7.53
CA GLU A 22 13.02 -38.44 7.53
C GLU A 22 12.05 -37.27 7.72
N THR A 23 12.10 -36.68 8.88
CA THR A 23 11.57 -35.34 9.08
C THR A 23 12.25 -34.53 7.99
N VAL A 24 11.56 -34.33 6.89
CA VAL A 24 11.86 -33.26 5.98
C VAL A 24 11.75 -32.05 6.87
N GLU A 25 12.90 -31.58 7.39
CA GLU A 25 13.00 -30.26 7.95
C GLU A 25 12.41 -29.39 6.86
N THR A 26 11.24 -28.89 7.14
CA THR A 26 10.49 -28.11 6.17
C THR A 26 11.41 -26.95 5.88
N VAL A 27 11.80 -26.76 4.62
CA VAL A 27 12.59 -25.62 4.13
C VAL A 27 11.98 -24.29 4.58
N ALA A 28 10.76 -24.31 5.08
CA ALA A 28 10.08 -23.22 5.77
C ALA A 28 10.83 -22.69 7.00
N ASP A 29 11.58 -23.53 7.73
CA ASP A 29 12.35 -23.08 8.91
C ASP A 29 13.68 -22.40 8.53
N LEU A 30 14.09 -22.48 7.26
CA LEU A 30 15.31 -21.85 6.75
C LEU A 30 15.07 -20.54 6.02
N TRP A 31 13.81 -20.18 5.79
CA TRP A 31 13.46 -18.92 5.12
C TRP A 31 12.72 -18.02 6.09
N GLU A 32 13.44 -17.44 7.02
CA GLU A 32 12.98 -16.21 7.64
C GLU A 32 12.93 -15.15 6.53
N ALA A 33 11.73 -14.85 6.04
CA ALA A 33 11.56 -13.71 5.15
C ALA A 33 12.16 -12.49 5.85
N PRO A 34 13.06 -11.73 5.21
CA PRO A 34 13.64 -10.56 5.84
C PRO A 34 12.50 -9.68 6.34
N ALA A 35 12.52 -9.35 7.64
CA ALA A 35 11.52 -8.47 8.21
C ALA A 35 11.52 -7.18 7.38
N LEU A 36 10.38 -6.82 6.81
CA LEU A 36 10.24 -5.56 6.11
C LEU A 36 10.64 -4.43 7.06
N ALA A 37 11.44 -3.50 6.59
CA ALA A 37 11.77 -2.30 7.36
C ALA A 37 10.47 -1.61 7.78
N ALA A 38 10.42 -1.05 8.98
CA ALA A 38 9.26 -0.27 9.39
C ALA A 38 9.07 0.94 8.47
N PRO A 39 7.84 1.35 8.19
CA PRO A 39 7.59 2.54 7.39
C PRO A 39 8.21 3.79 8.03
N ARG A 40 8.68 4.70 7.18
CA ARG A 40 9.24 5.98 7.59
C ARG A 40 8.12 6.93 8.05
N GLU A 41 8.48 7.88 8.88
CA GLU A 41 7.54 8.91 9.33
C GLU A 41 7.24 9.91 8.21
N ILE A 42 5.95 10.26 8.09
CA ILE A 42 5.47 11.26 7.14
C ILE A 42 5.48 12.63 7.81
N ARG A 43 6.04 13.63 7.13
CA ARG A 43 5.89 15.05 7.46
C ARG A 43 4.86 15.67 6.53
N LEU A 44 3.93 16.41 7.12
CA LEU A 44 2.88 17.12 6.41
C LEU A 44 2.55 18.41 7.16
N GLU A 45 2.50 19.51 6.45
CA GLU A 45 2.00 20.79 6.95
C GLU A 45 0.65 21.06 6.29
N LEU A 46 -0.36 21.32 7.11
CA LEU A 46 -1.71 21.64 6.68
C LEU A 46 -1.95 23.13 6.87
N PRO A 47 -1.89 23.94 5.81
CA PRO A 47 -2.03 25.39 5.89
C PRO A 47 -3.49 25.81 6.11
N GLY A 48 -3.68 26.93 6.78
CA GLY A 48 -4.92 27.71 6.86
C GLY A 48 -5.91 27.21 7.87
N GLU A 49 -6.91 26.45 7.46
CA GLU A 49 -7.98 25.98 8.31
C GLU A 49 -7.52 24.89 9.29
N ALA A 50 -8.08 24.91 10.49
CA ALA A 50 -7.94 23.79 11.41
C ALA A 50 -8.70 22.60 10.81
N LEU A 51 -7.96 21.67 10.17
CA LEU A 51 -8.51 20.39 9.74
C LEU A 51 -8.68 19.49 10.96
N GLU A 52 -9.85 18.92 11.10
CA GLU A 52 -10.10 17.91 12.12
C GLU A 52 -9.70 16.52 11.59
N CYS A 53 -8.93 15.78 12.39
CA CYS A 53 -8.66 14.37 12.09
C CYS A 53 -9.96 13.58 12.32
N ALA A 54 -10.64 13.24 11.23
CA ALA A 54 -11.90 12.52 11.27
C ALA A 54 -11.72 11.01 11.42
N MET A 55 -10.58 10.49 10.96
CA MET A 55 -10.23 9.07 11.04
C MET A 55 -8.71 8.90 11.16
N GLU A 56 -8.30 8.03 12.05
CA GLU A 56 -6.91 7.60 12.20
C GLU A 56 -6.84 6.08 12.29
N SER A 57 -5.87 5.50 11.60
CA SER A 57 -5.54 4.08 11.60
C SER A 57 -4.02 3.90 11.62
N ASP A 58 -3.54 2.67 11.76
CA ASP A 58 -2.11 2.35 11.71
C ASP A 58 -1.47 2.69 10.35
N THR A 59 -2.29 2.75 9.29
CA THR A 59 -1.82 2.96 7.92
C THR A 59 -2.24 4.30 7.31
N GLY A 60 -3.07 5.09 7.99
CA GLY A 60 -3.53 6.34 7.38
C GLY A 60 -4.32 7.26 8.29
N ARG A 61 -4.48 8.49 7.81
CA ARG A 61 -5.26 9.56 8.46
C ARG A 61 -6.10 10.29 7.44
N LEU A 62 -7.34 10.60 7.82
CA LEU A 62 -8.25 11.43 7.05
C LEU A 62 -8.54 12.72 7.83
N TYR A 63 -8.29 13.83 7.19
CA TYR A 63 -8.58 15.17 7.71
C TYR A 63 -9.70 15.78 6.88
N LEU A 64 -10.74 16.25 7.53
CA LEU A 64 -11.88 16.93 6.90
C LEU A 64 -11.85 18.41 7.22
N GLY A 65 -12.04 19.23 6.19
CA GLY A 65 -12.13 20.68 6.29
C GLY A 65 -13.38 21.23 5.60
N SER A 66 -13.59 22.53 5.72
CA SER A 66 -14.71 23.20 5.03
C SER A 66 -14.45 23.41 3.55
N SER A 67 -13.18 23.56 3.16
CA SER A 67 -12.75 23.89 1.80
C SER A 67 -12.09 22.72 1.08
N TYR A 68 -11.44 21.83 1.81
CA TYR A 68 -10.74 20.67 1.25
C TYR A 68 -10.59 19.54 2.28
N ASP A 69 -10.48 18.34 1.78
CA ASP A 69 -10.18 17.13 2.57
C ASP A 69 -8.77 16.63 2.23
N VAL A 70 -8.09 16.08 3.21
CA VAL A 70 -6.75 15.49 3.02
C VAL A 70 -6.73 14.08 3.57
N GLU A 71 -6.28 13.15 2.76
CA GLU A 71 -6.04 11.77 3.15
C GLU A 71 -4.55 11.44 3.01
N VAL A 72 -3.99 10.82 4.05
CA VAL A 72 -2.61 10.34 4.06
C VAL A 72 -2.62 8.86 4.35
N GLN A 73 -1.95 8.07 3.52
CA GLN A 73 -1.86 6.62 3.70
C GLN A 73 -0.43 6.11 3.49
N THR A 74 -0.08 5.04 4.20
CA THR A 74 1.11 4.24 3.93
C THR A 74 0.66 2.86 3.48
N LEU A 75 0.99 2.50 2.26
CA LEU A 75 0.64 1.24 1.62
C LEU A 75 1.88 0.42 1.35
N SER A 76 1.76 -0.89 1.24
CA SER A 76 2.86 -1.72 0.74
C SER A 76 3.24 -1.27 -0.67
N GLY A 77 4.52 -1.12 -0.93
CA GLY A 77 5.04 -0.82 -2.26
C GLY A 77 4.69 -1.91 -3.29
N GLY A 78 4.78 -1.60 -4.56
CA GLY A 78 4.48 -2.52 -5.63
C GLY A 78 4.00 -1.82 -6.90
N ASP A 79 2.85 -2.25 -7.43
CA ASP A 79 2.27 -1.68 -8.63
C ASP A 79 1.71 -0.28 -8.39
N LEU A 80 2.36 0.73 -8.98
CA LEU A 80 1.94 2.13 -8.88
C LEU A 80 0.53 2.36 -9.43
N ASP A 81 0.16 1.69 -10.53
CA ASP A 81 -1.15 1.86 -11.15
C ASP A 81 -2.27 1.28 -10.26
N ALA A 82 -1.99 0.18 -9.57
CA ALA A 82 -2.90 -0.37 -8.56
C ALA A 82 -3.05 0.58 -7.36
N THR A 83 -1.96 1.18 -6.90
CA THR A 83 -1.99 2.18 -5.82
C THR A 83 -2.82 3.40 -6.23
N ILE A 84 -2.57 3.98 -7.40
CA ILE A 84 -3.35 5.12 -7.92
C ILE A 84 -4.83 4.78 -7.99
N ARG A 85 -5.16 3.61 -8.52
CA ARG A 85 -6.56 3.16 -8.64
C ARG A 85 -7.22 2.99 -7.26
N SER A 86 -6.50 2.48 -6.27
CA SER A 86 -7.03 2.34 -4.92
C SER A 86 -7.31 3.68 -4.24
N LEU A 87 -6.50 4.70 -4.52
CA LEU A 87 -6.63 6.04 -3.95
C LEU A 87 -7.71 6.88 -4.64
N THR A 88 -7.85 6.76 -5.97
CA THR A 88 -8.67 7.67 -6.77
C THR A 88 -9.92 7.02 -7.36
N GLY A 89 -9.92 5.69 -7.50
CA GLY A 89 -10.93 4.96 -8.27
C GLY A 89 -10.71 4.99 -9.78
N PHE A 90 -9.70 5.73 -10.28
CA PHE A 90 -9.43 5.92 -11.70
C PHE A 90 -8.22 5.11 -12.15
N SER A 91 -8.19 4.77 -13.44
CA SER A 91 -7.01 4.20 -14.09
C SER A 91 -6.00 5.30 -14.43
N ARG A 92 -4.77 4.90 -14.72
CA ARG A 92 -3.69 5.83 -15.07
C ARG A 92 -4.01 6.71 -16.29
N GLU A 93 -4.77 6.17 -17.26
CA GLU A 93 -5.16 6.87 -18.49
C GLU A 93 -6.21 7.96 -18.23
N GLU A 94 -6.92 7.89 -17.10
CA GLU A 94 -7.98 8.83 -16.74
C GLU A 94 -7.48 9.99 -15.88
N ILE A 95 -6.22 9.96 -15.47
CA ILE A 95 -5.60 10.96 -14.62
C ILE A 95 -4.42 11.65 -15.30
N THR A 96 -4.04 12.82 -14.81
CA THR A 96 -2.74 13.43 -15.14
C THR A 96 -1.71 12.94 -14.15
N LEU A 97 -0.66 12.25 -14.63
CA LEU A 97 0.42 11.71 -13.81
C LEU A 97 1.78 12.23 -14.29
N MET A 98 2.59 12.70 -13.36
CA MET A 98 3.94 13.20 -13.62
C MET A 98 4.92 12.65 -12.58
N GLN A 99 6.02 12.06 -13.03
CA GLN A 99 7.13 11.72 -12.15
C GLN A 99 8.02 12.96 -11.95
N THR A 100 8.09 13.45 -10.73
CA THR A 100 8.87 14.66 -10.39
C THR A 100 10.24 14.33 -9.82
N ARG A 101 10.44 13.07 -9.38
CA ARG A 101 11.74 12.55 -8.94
C ARG A 101 11.90 11.10 -9.36
N THR A 102 12.96 10.79 -10.09
CA THR A 102 13.26 9.46 -10.64
C THR A 102 14.15 8.60 -9.74
N GLU A 103 14.93 9.24 -8.87
CA GLU A 103 15.81 8.55 -7.92
C GLU A 103 15.03 8.17 -6.66
N TYR A 104 15.40 7.09 -6.00
CA TYR A 104 14.78 6.68 -4.74
C TYR A 104 15.11 7.64 -3.58
N PRO A 105 14.10 7.99 -2.75
CA PRO A 105 12.69 7.69 -2.94
C PRO A 105 12.12 8.42 -4.16
N GLN A 106 11.47 7.69 -5.06
CA GLN A 106 10.82 8.25 -6.23
C GLN A 106 9.61 9.10 -5.81
N ARG A 107 9.25 10.11 -6.63
CA ARG A 107 8.10 10.96 -6.35
C ARG A 107 7.22 11.10 -7.59
N TRP A 108 5.94 10.85 -7.39
CA TRP A 108 4.91 10.96 -8.40
C TRP A 108 3.87 11.97 -7.93
N GLU A 109 3.41 12.81 -8.84
CA GLU A 109 2.32 13.76 -8.61
C GLU A 109 1.23 13.49 -9.62
N PHE A 110 -0.02 13.54 -9.18
CA PHE A 110 -1.15 13.25 -10.03
C PHE A 110 -2.35 14.12 -9.71
N ALA A 111 -3.24 14.28 -10.71
CA ALA A 111 -4.46 15.04 -10.58
C ALA A 111 -5.61 14.34 -11.32
N TRP A 112 -6.80 14.45 -10.76
CA TRP A 112 -8.03 13.89 -11.32
C TRP A 112 -9.23 14.78 -11.02
N ALA A 113 -10.32 14.57 -11.73
CA ALA A 113 -11.62 15.18 -11.42
C ALA A 113 -12.63 14.08 -11.13
N CYS A 114 -13.51 14.30 -10.18
CA CYS A 114 -14.59 13.37 -9.83
C CYS A 114 -15.88 14.11 -9.49
N ALA A 115 -16.99 13.40 -9.57
CA ALA A 115 -18.28 13.93 -9.12
C ALA A 115 -18.33 13.92 -7.58
N GLY A 116 -18.73 15.04 -6.99
CA GLY A 116 -19.03 15.18 -5.57
C GLY A 116 -20.52 15.43 -5.33
N GLU A 117 -20.93 15.42 -4.08
CA GLU A 117 -22.33 15.67 -3.72
C GLU A 117 -22.84 17.06 -4.12
N ARG A 118 -21.96 18.06 -4.14
CA ARG A 118 -22.27 19.46 -4.44
C ARG A 118 -21.81 19.91 -5.82
N GLY A 119 -21.26 19.02 -6.63
CA GLY A 119 -20.75 19.36 -7.95
C GLY A 119 -19.47 18.59 -8.28
N GLU A 120 -18.65 19.13 -9.18
CA GLU A 120 -17.35 18.57 -9.52
C GLU A 120 -16.34 18.83 -8.40
N ARG A 121 -15.53 17.82 -8.11
CA ARG A 121 -14.38 17.91 -7.21
C ARG A 121 -13.11 17.66 -7.99
N ILE A 122 -12.06 18.35 -7.60
CA ILE A 122 -10.74 18.17 -8.16
C ILE A 122 -9.84 17.58 -7.09
N GLY A 123 -9.15 16.51 -7.44
CA GLY A 123 -8.19 15.85 -6.58
C GLY A 123 -6.75 16.08 -7.06
N ARG A 124 -5.85 16.20 -6.11
CA ARG A 124 -4.41 16.12 -6.32
C ARG A 124 -3.81 15.16 -5.34
N GLY A 125 -2.78 14.44 -5.78
CA GLY A 125 -2.09 13.48 -4.94
C GLY A 125 -0.61 13.46 -5.20
N VAL A 126 0.09 12.91 -4.21
CA VAL A 126 1.51 12.63 -4.25
C VAL A 126 1.72 11.20 -3.77
N ILE A 127 2.56 10.46 -4.46
CA ILE A 127 3.08 9.18 -4.00
C ILE A 127 4.59 9.31 -3.91
N ILE A 128 5.14 8.98 -2.74
CA ILE A 128 6.57 8.77 -2.54
C ILE A 128 6.79 7.27 -2.41
N ASP A 129 7.57 6.71 -3.34
CA ASP A 129 7.93 5.30 -3.38
C ASP A 129 9.39 5.15 -2.90
N ASP A 130 9.60 4.45 -1.78
CA ASP A 130 10.93 4.16 -1.25
C ASP A 130 11.45 2.76 -1.63
N GLY A 131 10.70 2.05 -2.48
CA GLY A 131 10.99 0.68 -2.91
C GLY A 131 10.37 -0.39 -2.01
N THR A 132 9.90 -0.04 -0.82
CA THR A 132 9.22 -0.94 0.13
C THR A 132 7.79 -0.50 0.37
N TYR A 133 7.57 0.81 0.47
CA TYR A 133 6.28 1.41 0.75
C TYR A 133 5.94 2.52 -0.25
N HIS A 134 4.66 2.67 -0.50
CA HIS A 134 4.07 3.85 -1.10
C HIS A 134 3.48 4.73 0.00
N TYR A 135 4.06 5.92 0.17
CA TYR A 135 3.52 6.96 1.05
C TYR A 135 2.67 7.87 0.20
N CYS A 136 1.39 7.96 0.53
CA CYS A 136 0.38 8.55 -0.32
C CYS A 136 -0.26 9.75 0.36
N LEU A 137 -0.43 10.83 -0.39
CA LEU A 137 -1.20 12.00 -0.04
C LEU A 137 -2.27 12.20 -1.11
N CYS A 138 -3.52 12.40 -0.70
CA CYS A 138 -4.60 12.84 -1.56
C CYS A 138 -5.28 14.06 -0.95
N ALA A 139 -5.44 15.12 -1.72
CA ALA A 139 -6.21 16.30 -1.35
C ALA A 139 -7.37 16.46 -2.33
N LEU A 140 -8.57 16.62 -1.82
CA LEU A 140 -9.83 16.76 -2.57
C LEU A 140 -10.49 18.09 -2.23
N GLN A 141 -10.91 18.82 -3.26
CA GLN A 141 -11.56 20.12 -3.13
C GLN A 141 -12.73 20.27 -4.08
N ASP A 142 -13.73 21.04 -3.71
CA ASP A 142 -14.82 21.41 -4.60
C ASP A 142 -14.30 22.34 -5.71
N ALA A 143 -14.71 22.12 -6.96
CA ALA A 143 -14.13 22.81 -8.14
C ALA A 143 -14.43 24.32 -8.21
N ASP A 144 -15.43 24.80 -7.50
CA ASP A 144 -15.85 26.20 -7.43
C ASP A 144 -15.04 27.08 -6.46
N VAL A 145 -14.13 26.46 -5.68
CA VAL A 145 -13.28 27.19 -4.72
C VAL A 145 -12.07 27.78 -5.45
N THR A 146 -11.97 29.11 -5.47
CA THR A 146 -11.03 29.85 -6.31
C THR A 146 -9.56 29.81 -5.83
N ASP A 147 -9.31 29.51 -4.55
CA ASP A 147 -7.97 29.56 -3.95
C ASP A 147 -7.25 28.21 -3.86
N CYS A 148 -7.75 27.21 -4.57
CA CYS A 148 -7.26 25.84 -4.50
C CYS A 148 -5.79 25.66 -4.84
N GLN A 149 -5.22 26.47 -5.73
CA GLN A 149 -3.83 26.26 -6.17
C GLN A 149 -2.80 26.54 -5.07
N ILE A 150 -3.07 27.49 -4.19
CA ILE A 150 -2.13 27.86 -3.11
C ILE A 150 -2.12 26.75 -2.06
N VAL A 151 -3.29 26.35 -1.57
CA VAL A 151 -3.43 25.28 -0.58
C VAL A 151 -2.80 23.98 -1.06
N TRP A 152 -3.07 23.60 -2.30
CA TRP A 152 -2.52 22.36 -2.85
C TRP A 152 -1.01 22.39 -3.04
N SER A 153 -0.46 23.52 -3.48
CA SER A 153 0.99 23.65 -3.62
C SER A 153 1.68 23.55 -2.25
N GLU A 154 1.13 24.18 -1.23
CA GLU A 154 1.67 24.12 0.12
C GLU A 154 1.57 22.73 0.72
N VAL A 155 0.40 22.08 0.68
CA VAL A 155 0.19 20.72 1.19
C VAL A 155 1.08 19.72 0.45
N CYS A 156 1.04 19.71 -0.89
CA CYS A 156 1.84 18.76 -1.67
C CYS A 156 3.35 19.00 -1.51
N ASN A 157 3.80 20.25 -1.40
CA ASN A 157 5.22 20.55 -1.22
C ASN A 157 5.73 20.21 0.18
N SER A 158 4.89 20.30 1.22
CA SER A 158 5.25 19.94 2.58
C SER A 158 5.32 18.41 2.80
N PHE A 159 4.68 17.63 1.92
CA PHE A 159 4.63 16.18 2.03
C PHE A 159 6.00 15.56 1.75
N ALA A 160 6.62 15.01 2.78
CA ALA A 160 7.97 14.47 2.76
C ALA A 160 8.13 13.31 3.76
N LEU A 161 9.19 12.54 3.59
CA LEU A 161 9.63 11.53 4.55
C LEU A 161 10.73 12.10 5.46
N SER A 162 10.63 11.81 6.76
CA SER A 162 11.67 12.12 7.75
C SER A 162 12.77 11.07 7.76
#